data_52942125fcde282e0f65402b81db4928
#
_entry.id   52942125fcde282e0f65402b81db4928
#
_cell.length_a   1.000
_cell.length_b   1.000
_cell.length_c   1.000
_cell.angle_alpha   90.00
_cell.angle_beta   90.00
_cell.angle_gamma   90.00
#
_symmetry.space_group_name_H-M   'P 1'
#
loop_
_entity.id
_entity.type
_entity.pdbx_description
1 polymer ?
#
loop_
_entity_poly.entity_id
_entity_poly.type
_entity_poly.pdbx_seq_one_letter_code
_entity_poly.pdbx_strand_id
1 'polypeptide(L)'
;MKTRQKQPTTIDEYIADFPREVQPLLEKVRATIKQAAPDATEAISYQMPTFKQEGNLIHFAGYDHHIGLYPGSRPIEAFKDELTKYKTSKGTVQLPLDKPIPVGLIGRITKFCVKRNLEKAAAKSIHRLRR
;
A
#
# COMPACT_ATOMS: atom_id res chain seq x y z
N MET A 1 -23.04 -12.00 -1.66
CA MET A 1 -22.01 -11.17 -1.03
C MET A 1 -22.42 -10.78 0.38
N LYS A 2 -21.49 -10.85 1.27
CA LYS A 2 -21.73 -10.55 2.67
C LYS A 2 -21.79 -9.05 2.89
N THR A 3 -22.85 -8.58 3.54
CA THR A 3 -22.99 -7.16 3.84
C THR A 3 -22.41 -6.89 5.22
N ARG A 4 -21.57 -5.88 5.32
CA ARG A 4 -21.00 -5.45 6.57
C ARG A 4 -21.88 -4.43 7.24
N GLN A 5 -22.10 -4.60 8.53
CA GLN A 5 -22.85 -3.62 9.29
C GLN A 5 -21.95 -2.51 9.83
N LYS A 6 -20.68 -2.80 9.98
CA LYS A 6 -19.69 -1.86 10.48
C LYS A 6 -18.56 -1.74 9.50
N GLN A 7 -18.06 -0.54 9.33
CA GLN A 7 -16.83 -0.35 8.56
C GLN A 7 -15.64 -0.91 9.35
N PRO A 8 -14.67 -1.52 8.68
CA PRO A 8 -13.49 -2.02 9.37
C PRO A 8 -12.69 -0.88 9.98
N THR A 9 -12.16 -1.11 11.17
CA THR A 9 -11.28 -0.15 11.84
C THR A 9 -9.84 -0.65 11.90
N THR A 10 -9.60 -1.90 11.54
CA THR A 10 -8.26 -2.48 11.50
C THR A 10 -8.09 -3.24 10.19
N ILE A 11 -6.82 -3.49 9.82
CA ILE A 11 -6.53 -4.29 8.63
C ILE A 11 -7.01 -5.73 8.83
N ASP A 12 -6.90 -6.26 10.06
CA ASP A 12 -7.43 -7.60 10.36
C ASP A 12 -8.91 -7.68 10.01
N GLU A 13 -9.69 -6.71 10.46
CA GLU A 13 -11.14 -6.68 10.18
C GLU A 13 -11.41 -6.55 8.69
N TYR A 14 -10.62 -5.71 8.00
CA TYR A 14 -10.78 -5.53 6.58
C TYR A 14 -10.59 -6.85 5.83
N ILE A 15 -9.50 -7.55 6.12
CA ILE A 15 -9.18 -8.79 5.42
C ILE A 15 -10.20 -9.88 5.73
N ALA A 16 -10.70 -9.91 6.97
CA ALA A 16 -11.65 -10.95 7.40
C ALA A 16 -12.93 -10.96 6.57
N ASP A 17 -13.27 -9.85 5.89
CA ASP A 17 -14.47 -9.76 5.08
C ASP A 17 -14.32 -10.35 3.68
N PHE A 18 -13.12 -10.76 3.30
CA PHE A 18 -12.87 -11.28 1.96
C PHE A 18 -13.01 -12.80 1.92
N PRO A 19 -13.27 -13.38 0.73
CA PRO A 19 -13.29 -14.83 0.59
C PRO A 19 -12.00 -15.46 1.09
N ARG A 20 -12.11 -16.67 1.60
CA ARG A 20 -10.96 -17.37 2.19
C ARG A 20 -9.76 -17.45 1.27
N GLU A 21 -10.01 -17.68 -0.03
CA GLU A 21 -8.92 -17.83 -0.99
C GLU A 21 -8.22 -16.51 -1.29
N VAL A 22 -8.87 -15.37 -1.02
CA VAL A 22 -8.29 -14.05 -1.25
C VAL A 22 -7.49 -13.58 -0.04
N GLN A 23 -7.91 -13.99 1.16
CA GLN A 23 -7.29 -13.52 2.39
C GLN A 23 -5.76 -13.71 2.43
N PRO A 24 -5.22 -14.89 2.05
CA PRO A 24 -3.76 -15.05 2.07
C PRO A 24 -3.04 -14.10 1.13
N LEU A 25 -3.66 -13.73 0.01
CA LEU A 25 -3.05 -12.79 -0.93
C LEU A 25 -2.98 -11.39 -0.33
N LEU A 26 -4.04 -10.96 0.34
CA LEU A 26 -4.05 -9.67 1.04
C LEU A 26 -3.03 -9.66 2.19
N GLU A 27 -2.95 -10.77 2.93
CA GLU A 27 -1.96 -10.87 4.01
C GLU A 27 -0.53 -10.84 3.47
N LYS A 28 -0.32 -11.41 2.29
CA LYS A 28 1.00 -11.39 1.67
C LYS A 28 1.42 -9.97 1.30
N VAL A 29 0.51 -9.19 0.74
CA VAL A 29 0.77 -7.78 0.46
C VAL A 29 1.06 -7.02 1.75
N ARG A 30 0.22 -7.23 2.77
CA ARG A 30 0.40 -6.61 4.08
C ARG A 30 1.78 -6.91 4.68
N ALA A 31 2.14 -8.19 4.70
CA ALA A 31 3.41 -8.62 5.28
C ALA A 31 4.61 -8.06 4.50
N THR A 32 4.49 -8.00 3.18
CA THR A 32 5.55 -7.47 2.33
C THR A 32 5.80 -5.98 2.62
N ILE A 33 4.71 -5.22 2.75
CA ILE A 33 4.82 -3.79 3.07
C ILE A 33 5.42 -3.61 4.46
N LYS A 34 4.92 -4.37 5.43
CA LYS A 34 5.40 -4.27 6.81
C LYS A 34 6.88 -4.59 6.92
N GLN A 35 7.34 -5.60 6.18
CA GLN A 35 8.76 -5.97 6.18
C GLN A 35 9.63 -4.86 5.57
N ALA A 36 9.14 -4.21 4.52
CA ALA A 36 9.87 -3.12 3.87
C ALA A 36 9.80 -1.82 4.64
N ALA A 37 8.78 -1.64 5.49
CA ALA A 37 8.57 -0.42 6.27
C ALA A 37 8.27 -0.82 7.73
N PRO A 38 9.27 -1.37 8.45
CA PRO A 38 9.02 -1.91 9.79
C PRO A 38 8.60 -0.85 10.81
N ASP A 39 8.90 0.40 10.58
CA ASP A 39 8.52 1.48 11.50
C ASP A 39 7.17 2.10 11.18
N ALA A 40 6.52 1.66 10.09
CA ALA A 40 5.21 2.18 9.73
C ALA A 40 4.12 1.61 10.63
N THR A 41 3.08 2.39 10.85
CA THR A 41 1.92 1.95 11.62
C THR A 41 0.78 1.61 10.66
N GLU A 42 -0.02 0.61 11.04
CA GLU A 42 -1.19 0.21 10.27
C GLU A 42 -2.40 1.04 10.66
N ALA A 43 -3.26 1.32 9.68
CA ALA A 43 -4.47 2.07 9.89
C ALA A 43 -5.47 1.73 8.78
N ILE A 44 -6.67 2.26 8.91
CA ILE A 44 -7.65 2.27 7.83
C ILE A 44 -7.85 3.74 7.46
N SER A 45 -7.62 4.08 6.19
CA SER A 45 -7.85 5.42 5.66
C SER A 45 -8.51 5.28 4.31
N TYR A 46 -9.46 6.15 4.00
CA TYR A 46 -10.23 6.06 2.77
C TYR A 46 -10.86 4.68 2.61
N GLN A 47 -11.22 4.06 3.75
CA GLN A 47 -11.81 2.72 3.81
C GLN A 47 -10.88 1.62 3.28
N MET A 48 -9.57 1.85 3.31
CA MET A 48 -8.56 0.92 2.82
C MET A 48 -7.48 0.67 3.86
N PRO A 49 -6.89 -0.54 3.85
CA PRO A 49 -5.65 -0.77 4.59
C PRO A 49 -4.59 0.25 4.20
N THR A 50 -3.97 0.83 5.20
CA THR A 50 -3.04 1.94 5.04
C THR A 50 -1.85 1.74 5.95
N PHE A 51 -0.66 2.05 5.45
CA PHE A 51 0.54 2.14 6.28
C PHE A 51 0.95 3.60 6.35
N LYS A 52 1.31 4.05 7.55
CA LYS A 52 1.69 5.44 7.82
C LYS A 52 3.06 5.52 8.43
N GLN A 53 3.86 6.42 7.88
CA GLN A 53 5.16 6.77 8.43
C GLN A 53 5.48 8.16 7.90
N GLU A 54 5.42 9.17 8.78
CA GLU A 54 5.53 10.57 8.39
C GLU A 54 4.47 10.91 7.34
N GLY A 55 3.23 10.56 7.67
CA GLY A 55 2.09 10.71 6.78
C GLY A 55 1.73 9.40 6.10
N ASN A 56 0.78 9.44 5.19
CA ASN A 56 0.37 8.24 4.46
C ASN A 56 1.52 7.73 3.60
N LEU A 57 1.79 6.44 3.69
CA LEU A 57 2.88 5.81 2.96
C LEU A 57 2.38 5.09 1.73
N ILE A 58 1.46 4.15 1.94
CA ILE A 58 0.94 3.30 0.88
C ILE A 58 -0.36 2.69 1.36
N HIS A 59 -1.28 2.48 0.41
CA HIS A 59 -2.55 1.81 0.68
C HIS A 59 -2.69 0.58 -0.21
N PHE A 60 -3.54 -0.34 0.18
CA PHE A 60 -3.94 -1.41 -0.74
C PHE A 60 -5.41 -1.76 -0.49
N ALA A 61 -6.04 -2.40 -1.48
CA ALA A 61 -7.44 -2.78 -1.37
C ALA A 61 -7.72 -4.01 -2.21
N GLY A 62 -8.67 -4.83 -1.77
CA GLY A 62 -9.06 -6.02 -2.51
C GLY A 62 -10.27 -5.74 -3.39
N TYR A 63 -10.27 -6.32 -4.59
CA TYR A 63 -11.35 -6.23 -5.55
C TYR A 63 -11.64 -7.63 -6.09
N ASP A 64 -12.65 -7.77 -6.93
CA ASP A 64 -13.10 -9.08 -7.40
C ASP A 64 -12.00 -9.85 -8.12
N HIS A 65 -11.17 -9.19 -8.90
CA HIS A 65 -10.18 -9.86 -9.75
C HIS A 65 -8.75 -9.39 -9.54
N HIS A 66 -8.53 -8.41 -8.64
CA HIS A 66 -7.20 -7.88 -8.42
C HIS A 66 -7.10 -7.25 -7.03
N ILE A 67 -5.87 -7.00 -6.62
CA ILE A 67 -5.58 -6.16 -5.47
C ILE A 67 -5.05 -4.84 -6.04
N GLY A 68 -5.62 -3.73 -5.58
CA GLY A 68 -5.10 -2.42 -5.92
C GLY A 68 -4.01 -2.01 -4.95
N LEU A 69 -2.90 -1.53 -5.47
CA LEU A 69 -1.81 -0.98 -4.67
C LEU A 69 -1.74 0.51 -4.98
N TYR A 70 -1.70 1.33 -3.94
CA TYR A 70 -1.81 2.79 -4.08
C TYR A 70 -0.60 3.49 -3.45
N PRO A 71 0.55 3.47 -4.11
CA PRO A 71 1.75 4.11 -3.56
C PRO A 71 1.86 5.60 -3.89
N GLY A 72 1.01 6.10 -4.78
CA GLY A 72 1.08 7.47 -5.27
C GLY A 72 1.73 7.56 -6.63
N SER A 73 1.63 8.73 -7.27
CA SER A 73 2.06 8.89 -8.66
C SER A 73 3.59 8.86 -8.82
N ARG A 74 4.33 9.37 -7.85
CA ARG A 74 5.80 9.40 -7.98
C ARG A 74 6.42 8.01 -7.98
N PRO A 75 6.05 7.10 -7.06
CA PRO A 75 6.56 5.73 -7.15
C PRO A 75 6.14 5.03 -8.43
N ILE A 76 4.92 5.25 -8.92
CA ILE A 76 4.48 4.64 -10.17
C ILE A 76 5.39 5.08 -11.32
N GLU A 77 5.72 6.35 -11.38
CA GLU A 77 6.61 6.86 -12.41
C GLU A 77 8.02 6.32 -12.25
N ALA A 78 8.52 6.28 -11.02
CA ALA A 78 9.88 5.80 -10.76
C ALA A 78 10.07 4.33 -11.15
N PHE A 79 9.01 3.53 -11.03
CA PHE A 79 9.07 2.09 -11.32
C PHE A 79 8.36 1.73 -12.62
N LYS A 80 8.10 2.69 -13.50
CA LYS A 80 7.28 2.45 -14.68
C LYS A 80 7.79 1.31 -15.55
N ASP A 81 9.10 1.16 -15.68
CA ASP A 81 9.67 0.09 -16.52
C ASP A 81 9.38 -1.29 -15.93
N GLU A 82 9.39 -1.42 -14.61
CA GLU A 82 9.09 -2.67 -13.95
C GLU A 82 7.60 -2.95 -13.88
N LEU A 83 6.77 -1.93 -14.12
CA LEU A 83 5.32 -2.03 -14.02
C LEU A 83 4.64 -2.25 -15.37
N THR A 84 5.42 -2.46 -16.44
CA THR A 84 4.85 -2.59 -17.79
C THR A 84 3.89 -3.77 -17.93
N LYS A 85 4.06 -4.82 -17.12
CA LYS A 85 3.17 -5.99 -17.15
C LYS A 85 1.87 -5.78 -16.40
N TYR A 86 1.73 -4.67 -15.69
CA TYR A 86 0.58 -4.43 -14.83
C TYR A 86 -0.24 -3.28 -15.38
N LYS A 87 -1.55 -3.35 -15.09
CA LYS A 87 -2.41 -2.22 -15.41
C LYS A 87 -2.16 -1.14 -14.36
N THR A 88 -1.83 0.05 -14.81
CA THR A 88 -1.55 1.16 -13.90
C THR A 88 -2.40 2.37 -14.28
N SER A 89 -2.57 3.25 -13.31
CA SER A 89 -3.11 4.58 -13.54
C SER A 89 -2.36 5.52 -12.63
N LYS A 90 -2.75 6.78 -12.58
CA LYS A 90 -2.03 7.74 -11.77
C LYS A 90 -2.11 7.32 -10.30
N GLY A 91 -0.98 6.86 -9.77
CA GLY A 91 -0.89 6.49 -8.36
C GLY A 91 -1.35 5.09 -8.01
N THR A 92 -1.72 4.25 -8.99
CA THR A 92 -2.31 2.94 -8.73
C THR A 92 -1.69 1.85 -9.60
N VAL A 93 -1.52 0.66 -9.01
CA VAL A 93 -1.14 -0.56 -9.72
C VAL A 93 -2.20 -1.63 -9.43
N GLN A 94 -2.64 -2.36 -10.46
CA GLN A 94 -3.51 -3.51 -10.28
C GLN A 94 -2.70 -4.80 -10.29
N LEU A 95 -2.85 -5.59 -9.22
CA LEU A 95 -2.17 -6.88 -9.07
C LEU A 95 -3.20 -7.98 -9.28
N PRO A 96 -3.19 -8.68 -10.43
CA PRO A 96 -4.20 -9.70 -10.68
C PRO A 96 -4.16 -10.82 -9.65
N LEU A 97 -5.33 -11.31 -9.24
CA LEU A 97 -5.39 -12.38 -8.24
C LEU A 97 -4.91 -13.73 -8.79
N ASP A 98 -4.93 -13.90 -10.12
CA ASP A 98 -4.50 -15.14 -10.76
C ASP A 98 -3.01 -15.17 -11.11
N LYS A 99 -2.25 -14.19 -10.65
CA LYS A 99 -0.80 -14.13 -10.86
C LYS A 99 -0.09 -14.07 -9.51
N PRO A 100 1.17 -14.50 -9.43
CA PRO A 100 1.92 -14.37 -8.18
C PRO A 100 2.02 -12.93 -7.74
N ILE A 101 1.94 -12.71 -6.43
CA ILE A 101 2.13 -11.37 -5.86
C ILE A 101 3.61 -10.98 -6.01
N PRO A 102 3.93 -9.85 -6.66
CA PRO A 102 5.33 -9.46 -6.91
C PRO A 102 5.94 -8.84 -5.65
N VAL A 103 6.29 -9.71 -4.68
CA VAL A 103 6.75 -9.24 -3.37
C VAL A 103 8.02 -8.39 -3.44
N GLY A 104 8.97 -8.76 -4.32
CA GLY A 104 10.19 -7.97 -4.47
C GLY A 104 9.91 -6.55 -4.94
N LEU A 105 9.05 -6.43 -5.94
CA LEU A 105 8.66 -5.14 -6.49
C LEU A 105 7.90 -4.30 -5.46
N ILE A 106 6.94 -4.91 -4.77
CA ILE A 106 6.18 -4.21 -3.73
C ILE A 106 7.11 -3.71 -2.64
N GLY A 107 8.07 -4.53 -2.23
CA GLY A 107 9.04 -4.13 -1.22
C GLY A 107 9.86 -2.92 -1.65
N ARG A 108 10.34 -2.92 -2.90
CA ARG A 108 11.14 -1.80 -3.40
C ARG A 108 10.31 -0.53 -3.53
N ILE A 109 9.08 -0.65 -3.99
CA ILE A 109 8.17 0.50 -4.07
C ILE A 109 7.92 1.06 -2.67
N THR A 110 7.68 0.19 -1.69
CA THR A 110 7.44 0.61 -0.31
C THR A 110 8.65 1.35 0.26
N LYS A 111 9.85 0.83 0.04
CA LYS A 111 11.08 1.49 0.50
C LYS A 111 11.26 2.86 -0.14
N PHE A 112 10.90 2.99 -1.41
CA PHE A 112 10.92 4.27 -2.09
C PHE A 112 9.98 5.26 -1.38
N CYS A 113 8.79 4.80 -1.01
CA CYS A 113 7.82 5.64 -0.31
C CYS A 113 8.34 6.07 1.06
N VAL A 114 8.98 5.15 1.79
CA VAL A 114 9.56 5.47 3.11
C VAL A 114 10.61 6.57 2.97
N LYS A 115 11.54 6.37 2.05
CA LYS A 115 12.62 7.34 1.82
C LYS A 115 12.04 8.71 1.49
N ARG A 116 11.05 8.73 0.62
CA ARG A 116 10.42 9.97 0.18
C ARG A 116 9.74 10.71 1.34
N ASN A 117 9.01 9.96 2.19
CA ASN A 117 8.32 10.56 3.33
C ASN A 117 9.32 11.08 4.36
N LEU A 118 10.41 10.36 4.60
CA LEU A 118 11.45 10.80 5.53
C LEU A 118 12.16 12.05 5.01
N GLU A 119 12.41 12.13 3.71
CA GLU A 119 13.03 13.31 3.11
C GLU A 119 12.13 14.53 3.22
N LYS A 120 10.83 14.34 3.00
CA LYS A 120 9.86 15.43 3.15
C LYS A 120 9.79 15.92 4.60
N ALA A 121 9.79 15.00 5.55
CA ALA A 121 9.74 15.34 6.97
C ALA A 121 10.99 16.11 7.38
N ALA A 122 12.16 15.68 6.91
CA ALA A 122 13.42 16.36 7.19
C ALA A 122 13.43 17.78 6.60
N ALA A 123 12.93 17.93 5.37
CA ALA A 123 12.85 19.23 4.72
C ALA A 123 11.94 20.19 5.49
N LYS A 124 10.82 19.69 5.99
CA LYS A 124 9.91 20.51 6.80
C LYS A 124 10.56 20.96 8.10
N SER A 125 11.30 20.07 8.77
CA SER A 125 12.00 20.40 10.00
C SER A 125 13.06 21.48 9.78
N ILE A 126 13.84 21.35 8.71
CA ILE A 126 14.86 22.34 8.36
C ILE A 126 14.21 23.68 8.08
N HIS A 127 13.12 23.66 7.31
CA HIS A 127 12.39 24.89 6.98
C HIS A 127 11.89 25.61 8.24
N ARG A 128 11.35 24.84 9.21
CA ARG A 128 10.87 25.40 10.46
C ARG A 128 12.00 26.05 11.27
N LEU A 129 13.16 25.41 11.28
CA LEU A 129 14.30 25.94 12.04
C LEU A 129 14.88 27.22 11.45
N ARG A 130 14.64 27.47 10.17
CA ARG A 130 15.14 28.66 9.48
C ARG A 130 14.24 29.88 9.56
N ARG A 131 13.11 29.76 10.20
CA ARG A 131 12.15 30.87 10.32
C ARG A 131 12.55 31.93 11.33
#